data_d3da278ff65def2f4c257a0ed01234f5
#
_entry.id   d3da278ff65def2f4c257a0ed01234f5
#
_cell.length_a   1.000
_cell.length_b   1.000
_cell.length_c   1.000
_cell.angle_alpha   90.00
_cell.angle_beta   90.00
_cell.angle_gamma   90.00
#
_symmetry.space_group_name_H-M   'P 1'
#
loop_
_entity.id
_entity.type
_entity.pdbx_description
1 polymer ?
#
loop_
_entity_poly.entity_id
_entity_poly.type
_entity_poly.pdbx_seq_one_letter_code
_entity_poly.pdbx_strand_id
1 'polypeptide(L)'
;MADLPKIVYEDNHVLVAVKPPNVLSQADHTGDEDILSMLREYIRVKYNKPGNVYIGLVHRLDRPVGGLMVFAKTSKAAARLSAQMQKHHMGREYLCVVTGPVPDEFTLRDHLVKDERTNMVRVCSPETKGAQHAVLHGKCLGRKDGLALCAIRLETGRSHQIRVQMSHAGAPLWGDNRYGAGKPGQQIALWGYKLSFEHPTKHEVMTLHDLPAGSVWSEFGIMNAEFGIIGQSPEATNA
;
A
#
# COMPACT_ATOMS: atom_id res chain seq x y z
N MET A 1 -13.21 -19.40 -10.11
CA MET A 1 -11.78 -19.10 -10.09
C MET A 1 -11.63 -17.76 -9.38
N ALA A 2 -10.75 -17.64 -8.40
CA ALA A 2 -10.48 -16.34 -7.79
C ALA A 2 -10.01 -15.38 -8.89
N ASP A 3 -10.49 -14.14 -8.87
CA ASP A 3 -10.07 -13.12 -9.82
C ASP A 3 -8.57 -12.87 -9.64
N LEU A 4 -7.80 -13.03 -10.72
CA LEU A 4 -6.37 -12.77 -10.70
C LEU A 4 -6.11 -11.29 -10.37
N PRO A 5 -5.09 -10.96 -9.55
CA PRO A 5 -4.78 -9.57 -9.27
C PRO A 5 -4.35 -8.84 -10.54
N LYS A 6 -4.72 -7.56 -10.67
CA LYS A 6 -4.29 -6.69 -11.77
C LYS A 6 -2.77 -6.59 -11.77
N ILE A 7 -2.14 -7.06 -12.85
CA ILE A 7 -0.70 -6.91 -13.07
C ILE A 7 -0.46 -5.56 -13.76
N VAL A 8 0.37 -4.71 -13.15
CA VAL A 8 0.70 -3.36 -13.64
C VAL A 8 2.03 -3.36 -14.41
N TYR A 9 2.98 -4.18 -13.93
CA TYR A 9 4.27 -4.36 -14.59
C TYR A 9 4.81 -5.77 -14.33
N GLU A 10 5.48 -6.34 -15.32
CA GLU A 10 6.16 -7.61 -15.17
C GLU A 10 7.34 -7.71 -16.11
N ASP A 11 8.49 -8.14 -15.57
CA ASP A 11 9.63 -8.60 -16.36
C ASP A 11 10.26 -9.87 -15.74
N ASN A 12 11.50 -10.18 -16.08
CA ASN A 12 12.20 -11.37 -15.56
C ASN A 12 12.58 -11.27 -14.06
N HIS A 13 12.61 -10.08 -13.49
CA HIS A 13 13.12 -9.81 -12.14
C HIS A 13 12.07 -9.25 -11.18
N VAL A 14 11.12 -8.50 -11.70
CA VAL A 14 10.13 -7.73 -10.93
C VAL A 14 8.73 -8.02 -11.43
N LEU A 15 7.78 -8.01 -10.52
CA LEU A 15 6.35 -8.02 -10.79
C LEU A 15 5.70 -6.98 -9.89
N VAL A 16 4.89 -6.07 -10.47
CA VAL A 16 4.07 -5.12 -9.71
C VAL A 16 2.61 -5.43 -9.98
N ALA A 17 1.88 -5.63 -8.90
CA ALA A 17 0.46 -5.96 -8.93
C ALA A 17 -0.33 -5.09 -7.96
N VAL A 18 -1.61 -4.97 -8.23
CA VAL A 18 -2.58 -4.36 -7.33
C VAL A 18 -3.11 -5.41 -6.37
N LYS A 19 -2.81 -5.26 -5.09
CA LYS A 19 -3.44 -6.08 -4.05
C LYS A 19 -4.90 -5.64 -3.89
N PRO A 20 -5.88 -6.52 -4.07
CA PRO A 20 -7.27 -6.19 -3.75
C PRO A 20 -7.45 -5.90 -2.25
N PRO A 21 -8.43 -5.05 -1.87
CA PRO A 21 -8.86 -4.95 -0.48
C PRO A 21 -9.29 -6.31 0.07
N ASN A 22 -9.09 -6.52 1.37
CA ASN A 22 -9.44 -7.73 2.12
C ASN A 22 -8.67 -9.01 1.77
N VAL A 23 -7.77 -8.98 0.79
CA VAL A 23 -6.80 -10.03 0.49
C VAL A 23 -5.55 -9.83 1.37
N LEU A 24 -4.98 -10.92 1.91
CA LEU A 24 -3.74 -10.87 2.68
C LEU A 24 -2.54 -10.57 1.77
N SER A 25 -1.48 -9.96 2.33
CA SER A 25 -0.22 -9.77 1.59
C SER A 25 0.59 -11.07 1.49
N GLN A 26 0.43 -11.95 2.46
CA GLN A 26 0.99 -13.30 2.51
C GLN A 26 0.09 -14.18 3.37
N ALA A 27 0.15 -15.48 3.20
CA ALA A 27 -0.58 -16.45 4.01
C ALA A 27 -0.30 -16.27 5.50
N ASP A 28 -1.33 -16.42 6.31
CA ASP A 28 -1.26 -16.49 7.77
C ASP A 28 -2.00 -17.74 8.28
N HIS A 29 -2.29 -17.78 9.58
CA HIS A 29 -2.97 -18.92 10.21
C HIS A 29 -4.47 -19.04 9.89
N THR A 30 -5.07 -18.05 9.22
CA THR A 30 -6.51 -18.07 8.88
C THR A 30 -6.81 -18.97 7.67
N GLY A 31 -5.82 -19.22 6.81
CA GLY A 31 -6.02 -19.94 5.56
C GLY A 31 -6.75 -19.14 4.47
N ASP A 32 -6.94 -17.84 4.70
CA ASP A 32 -7.54 -16.94 3.71
C ASP A 32 -6.61 -16.68 2.51
N GLU A 33 -7.20 -16.25 1.41
CA GLU A 33 -6.44 -15.91 0.20
C GLU A 33 -5.40 -14.82 0.45
N ASP A 34 -4.23 -14.99 -0.15
CA ASP A 34 -3.14 -14.03 -0.13
C ASP A 34 -2.60 -13.76 -1.54
N ILE A 35 -2.18 -12.51 -1.76
CA ILE A 35 -1.72 -12.09 -3.08
C ILE A 35 -0.45 -12.83 -3.51
N LEU A 36 0.41 -13.23 -2.58
CA LEU A 36 1.65 -13.94 -2.90
C LEU A 36 1.35 -15.31 -3.52
N SER A 37 0.37 -16.04 -2.99
CA SER A 37 -0.11 -17.32 -3.54
C SER A 37 -0.81 -17.13 -4.88
N MET A 38 -1.65 -16.11 -5.02
CA MET A 38 -2.30 -15.77 -6.30
C MET A 38 -1.27 -15.47 -7.39
N LEU A 39 -0.21 -14.73 -7.09
CA LEU A 39 0.84 -14.40 -8.05
C LEU A 39 1.72 -15.61 -8.40
N ARG A 40 1.97 -16.52 -7.47
CA ARG A 40 2.66 -17.80 -7.78
C ARG A 40 1.86 -18.60 -8.78
N GLU A 41 0.55 -18.70 -8.58
CA GLU A 41 -0.34 -19.41 -9.49
C GLU A 41 -0.40 -18.72 -10.86
N TYR A 42 -0.51 -17.38 -10.90
CA TYR A 42 -0.45 -16.60 -12.13
C TYR A 42 0.83 -16.93 -12.95
N ILE A 43 2.00 -16.88 -12.31
CA ILE A 43 3.27 -17.18 -12.98
C ILE A 43 3.36 -18.64 -13.41
N ARG A 44 2.85 -19.57 -12.57
CA ARG A 44 2.83 -20.99 -12.89
C ARG A 44 2.04 -21.27 -14.17
N VAL A 45 0.85 -20.70 -14.27
CA VAL A 45 -0.04 -20.85 -15.43
C VAL A 45 0.53 -20.15 -16.66
N LYS A 46 0.90 -18.86 -16.52
CA LYS A 46 1.38 -18.03 -17.64
C LYS A 46 2.59 -18.60 -18.35
N TYR A 47 3.52 -19.17 -17.60
CA TYR A 47 4.79 -19.69 -18.13
C TYR A 47 4.87 -21.21 -18.18
N ASN A 48 3.76 -21.90 -17.93
CA ASN A 48 3.69 -23.38 -17.87
C ASN A 48 4.82 -23.98 -17.04
N LYS A 49 5.10 -23.40 -15.86
CA LYS A 49 6.21 -23.82 -15.00
C LYS A 49 5.84 -25.07 -14.20
N PRO A 50 6.57 -26.17 -14.32
CA PRO A 50 6.42 -27.27 -13.39
C PRO A 50 7.03 -26.92 -12.03
N GLY A 51 6.35 -27.31 -10.94
CA GLY A 51 6.89 -27.18 -9.58
C GLY A 51 6.71 -25.79 -8.95
N ASN A 52 7.56 -25.50 -7.96
CA ASN A 52 7.44 -24.28 -7.15
C ASN A 52 7.91 -23.03 -7.89
N VAL A 53 7.06 -22.00 -7.85
CA VAL A 53 7.38 -20.67 -8.38
C VAL A 53 7.87 -19.79 -7.22
N TYR A 54 9.05 -19.20 -7.38
CA TYR A 54 9.56 -18.22 -6.43
C TYR A 54 8.95 -16.84 -6.71
N ILE A 55 8.32 -16.25 -5.69
CA ILE A 55 7.94 -14.85 -5.63
C ILE A 55 8.34 -14.33 -4.24
N GLY A 56 9.23 -13.35 -4.21
CA GLY A 56 9.72 -12.71 -2.98
C GLY A 56 8.86 -11.50 -2.60
N LEU A 57 8.37 -11.50 -1.36
CA LEU A 57 7.65 -10.37 -0.77
C LEU A 57 8.66 -9.31 -0.33
N VAL A 58 8.47 -8.06 -0.76
CA VAL A 58 9.34 -6.91 -0.45
C VAL A 58 8.74 -6.03 0.64
N HIS A 59 7.45 -5.76 0.55
CA HIS A 59 6.68 -4.98 1.52
C HIS A 59 5.25 -5.51 1.63
N ARG A 60 4.49 -4.98 2.58
CA ARG A 60 3.11 -5.41 2.84
C ARG A 60 2.17 -4.24 2.88
N LEU A 61 0.92 -4.49 2.53
CA LEU A 61 -0.24 -3.68 2.85
C LEU A 61 -1.09 -4.40 3.89
N ASP A 62 -1.78 -3.65 4.74
CA ASP A 62 -2.76 -4.23 5.68
C ASP A 62 -3.85 -4.96 4.89
N ARG A 63 -4.45 -5.99 5.50
CA ARG A 63 -5.50 -6.79 4.85
C ARG A 63 -6.60 -5.94 4.20
N PRO A 64 -7.24 -4.95 4.89
CA PRO A 64 -8.32 -4.16 4.30
C PRO A 64 -7.85 -3.10 3.28
N VAL A 65 -6.54 -2.86 3.16
CA VAL A 65 -5.96 -1.84 2.28
C VAL A 65 -5.68 -2.40 0.91
N GLY A 66 -6.12 -1.71 -0.13
CA GLY A 66 -5.77 -2.04 -1.52
C GLY A 66 -4.62 -1.20 -2.07
N GLY A 67 -4.10 -1.58 -3.25
CA GLY A 67 -3.11 -0.78 -3.96
C GLY A 67 -1.86 -1.53 -4.43
N LEU A 68 -0.92 -0.77 -4.95
CA LEU A 68 0.29 -1.27 -5.59
C LEU A 68 1.24 -1.97 -4.61
N MET A 69 1.71 -3.13 -5.02
CA MET A 69 2.78 -3.87 -4.36
C MET A 69 3.81 -4.35 -5.37
N VAL A 70 5.11 -4.24 -5.02
CA VAL A 70 6.21 -4.83 -5.80
C VAL A 70 6.65 -6.16 -5.21
N PHE A 71 6.88 -7.11 -6.09
CA PHE A 71 7.36 -8.45 -5.78
C PHE A 71 8.61 -8.77 -6.60
N ALA A 72 9.49 -9.57 -6.05
CA ALA A 72 10.69 -10.03 -6.73
C ALA A 72 10.47 -11.41 -7.34
N LYS A 73 10.83 -11.60 -8.62
CA LYS A 73 10.77 -12.91 -9.30
C LYS A 73 12.05 -13.73 -9.11
N THR A 74 13.10 -13.13 -8.48
CA THR A 74 14.36 -13.80 -8.13
C THR A 74 14.83 -13.40 -6.74
N SER A 75 15.60 -14.27 -6.08
CA SER A 75 16.18 -13.99 -4.75
C SER A 75 17.13 -12.77 -4.77
N LYS A 76 17.89 -12.60 -5.84
CA LYS A 76 18.79 -11.45 -6.03
C LYS A 76 18.02 -10.13 -6.13
N ALA A 77 16.90 -10.12 -6.87
CA ALA A 77 16.01 -8.95 -6.93
C ALA A 77 15.35 -8.68 -5.58
N ALA A 78 14.93 -9.73 -4.85
CA ALA A 78 14.35 -9.58 -3.51
C ALA A 78 15.34 -8.91 -2.53
N ALA A 79 16.59 -9.34 -2.51
CA ALA A 79 17.62 -8.75 -1.66
C ALA A 79 17.84 -7.26 -1.98
N ARG A 80 17.92 -6.89 -3.27
CA ARG A 80 18.13 -5.51 -3.71
C ARG A 80 16.94 -4.60 -3.38
N LEU A 81 15.71 -5.05 -3.66
CA LEU A 81 14.50 -4.31 -3.33
C LEU A 81 14.31 -4.17 -1.81
N SER A 82 14.60 -5.22 -1.04
CA SER A 82 14.57 -5.15 0.43
C SER A 82 15.59 -4.15 0.99
N ALA A 83 16.78 -4.08 0.40
CA ALA A 83 17.78 -3.07 0.77
C ALA A 83 17.30 -1.63 0.50
N GLN A 84 16.59 -1.39 -0.61
CA GLN A 84 15.96 -0.09 -0.88
C GLN A 84 14.89 0.25 0.17
N MET A 85 14.06 -0.73 0.54
CA MET A 85 13.07 -0.55 1.62
C MET A 85 13.73 -0.15 2.95
N GLN A 86 14.79 -0.84 3.35
CA GLN A 86 15.51 -0.58 4.60
C GLN A 86 16.18 0.80 4.61
N LYS A 87 16.65 1.26 3.44
CA LYS A 87 17.30 2.57 3.27
C LYS A 87 16.30 3.72 3.00
N HIS A 88 15.00 3.44 3.04
CA HIS A 88 13.94 4.41 2.69
C HIS A 88 14.05 5.01 1.27
N HIS A 89 14.65 4.26 0.34
CA HIS A 89 14.78 4.67 -1.08
C HIS A 89 13.59 4.26 -1.94
N MET A 90 12.62 3.53 -1.37
CA MET A 90 11.38 3.17 -2.05
C MET A 90 10.28 4.16 -1.68
N GLY A 91 9.78 4.90 -2.67
CA GLY A 91 8.65 5.83 -2.49
C GLY A 91 7.33 5.07 -2.43
N ARG A 92 6.54 5.36 -1.40
CA ARG A 92 5.20 4.78 -1.22
C ARG A 92 4.25 5.91 -0.87
N GLU A 93 3.32 6.17 -1.79
CA GLU A 93 2.32 7.20 -1.58
C GLU A 93 0.92 6.58 -1.59
N TYR A 94 0.07 7.11 -0.73
CA TYR A 94 -1.27 6.61 -0.49
C TYR A 94 -2.30 7.69 -0.69
N LEU A 95 -3.46 7.32 -1.22
CA LEU A 95 -4.67 8.13 -1.07
C LEU A 95 -5.46 7.62 0.11
N CYS A 96 -6.04 8.55 0.88
CA CYS A 96 -7.02 8.21 1.89
C CYS A 96 -8.14 9.25 1.93
N VAL A 97 -9.34 8.80 2.31
CA VAL A 97 -10.43 9.69 2.69
C VAL A 97 -10.55 9.63 4.20
N VAL A 98 -10.61 10.79 4.83
CA VAL A 98 -10.72 10.94 6.28
C VAL A 98 -11.97 11.68 6.68
N THR A 99 -12.43 11.45 7.90
CA THR A 99 -13.52 12.20 8.54
C THR A 99 -12.92 13.24 9.48
N GLY A 100 -13.45 14.45 9.44
CA GLY A 100 -12.96 15.54 10.28
C GLY A 100 -11.97 16.48 9.59
N PRO A 101 -11.56 17.53 10.29
CA PRO A 101 -10.72 18.57 9.72
C PRO A 101 -9.27 18.12 9.58
N VAL A 102 -8.66 18.48 8.46
CA VAL A 102 -7.22 18.33 8.23
C VAL A 102 -6.67 19.64 7.64
N PRO A 103 -5.43 20.04 7.96
CA PRO A 103 -4.75 21.14 7.29
C PRO A 103 -4.52 20.83 5.79
N ASP A 104 -4.23 21.86 4.98
CA ASP A 104 -3.92 21.67 3.57
C ASP A 104 -2.64 20.85 3.37
N GLU A 105 -1.64 21.10 4.22
CA GLU A 105 -0.42 20.29 4.31
C GLU A 105 -0.12 20.01 5.79
N PHE A 106 0.35 18.81 6.09
CA PHE A 106 0.67 18.41 7.46
C PHE A 106 1.78 17.36 7.51
N THR A 107 2.44 17.31 8.65
CA THR A 107 3.41 16.25 8.97
C THR A 107 3.08 15.69 10.33
N LEU A 108 2.86 14.40 10.42
CA LEU A 108 2.65 13.70 11.70
C LEU A 108 3.93 12.97 12.09
N ARG A 109 4.36 13.21 13.34
CA ARG A 109 5.56 12.62 13.94
C ARG A 109 5.21 12.04 15.28
N ASP A 110 5.21 10.72 15.38
CA ASP A 110 4.80 9.99 16.58
C ASP A 110 5.77 8.86 16.89
N HIS A 111 5.59 8.25 18.05
CA HIS A 111 6.14 6.94 18.38
C HIS A 111 4.98 5.96 18.46
N LEU A 112 5.13 4.82 17.79
CA LEU A 112 4.11 3.78 17.71
C LEU A 112 4.60 2.51 18.40
N VAL A 113 3.73 1.88 19.17
CA VAL A 113 3.98 0.56 19.75
C VAL A 113 2.87 -0.40 19.36
N LYS A 114 3.24 -1.61 18.97
CA LYS A 114 2.31 -2.68 18.61
C LYS A 114 2.12 -3.62 19.79
N ASP A 115 0.87 -3.92 20.10
CA ASP A 115 0.49 -5.04 20.95
C ASP A 115 0.37 -6.30 20.07
N GLU A 116 1.31 -7.22 20.21
CA GLU A 116 1.37 -8.42 19.38
C GLU A 116 0.19 -9.39 19.65
N ARG A 117 -0.38 -9.36 20.85
CA ARG A 117 -1.50 -10.22 21.23
C ARG A 117 -2.81 -9.82 20.55
N THR A 118 -3.06 -8.51 20.45
CA THR A 118 -4.27 -7.95 19.84
C THR A 118 -4.07 -7.49 18.41
N ASN A 119 -2.82 -7.45 17.94
CA ASN A 119 -2.42 -6.84 16.67
C ASN A 119 -2.88 -5.37 16.54
N MET A 120 -3.02 -4.67 17.69
CA MET A 120 -3.32 -3.25 17.75
C MET A 120 -2.04 -2.42 17.83
N VAL A 121 -2.08 -1.25 17.20
CA VAL A 121 -1.00 -0.27 17.28
C VAL A 121 -1.54 0.99 17.95
N ARG A 122 -0.75 1.65 18.77
CA ARG A 122 -1.14 2.93 19.40
C ARG A 122 0.03 3.90 19.40
N VAL A 123 -0.28 5.17 19.48
CA VAL A 123 0.70 6.22 19.79
C VAL A 123 1.15 6.08 21.24
N CYS A 124 2.42 6.30 21.49
CA CYS A 124 3.03 6.17 22.81
C CYS A 124 4.17 7.18 23.02
N SER A 125 4.66 7.28 24.24
CA SER A 125 5.87 8.02 24.56
C SER A 125 7.11 7.34 23.95
N PRO A 126 8.15 8.10 23.56
CA PRO A 126 9.39 7.54 23.02
C PRO A 126 10.11 6.56 23.99
N GLU A 127 9.89 6.70 25.31
CA GLU A 127 10.45 5.83 26.35
C GLU A 127 9.71 4.49 26.47
N THR A 128 8.56 4.34 25.81
CA THR A 128 7.80 3.08 25.86
C THR A 128 8.61 1.95 25.23
N LYS A 129 8.74 0.84 25.94
CA LYS A 129 9.46 -0.33 25.41
C LYS A 129 8.85 -0.79 24.08
N GLY A 130 9.68 -0.86 23.05
CA GLY A 130 9.26 -1.24 21.70
C GLY A 130 8.66 -0.09 20.88
N ALA A 131 8.72 1.16 21.38
CA ALA A 131 8.33 2.34 20.62
C ALA A 131 9.16 2.49 19.34
N GLN A 132 8.49 2.76 18.24
CA GLN A 132 9.12 2.97 16.93
C GLN A 132 8.74 4.34 16.38
N HIS A 133 9.72 5.14 16.01
CA HIS A 133 9.51 6.43 15.37
C HIS A 133 8.75 6.27 14.05
N ALA A 134 7.74 7.11 13.82
CA ALA A 134 6.84 7.09 12.68
C ALA A 134 6.62 8.49 12.15
N VAL A 135 6.89 8.69 10.86
CA VAL A 135 6.71 9.98 10.16
C VAL A 135 5.96 9.77 8.86
N LEU A 136 4.94 10.60 8.68
CA LEU A 136 4.24 10.74 7.40
C LEU A 136 4.05 12.22 7.06
N HIS A 137 3.92 12.50 5.77
CA HIS A 137 3.57 13.81 5.23
C HIS A 137 2.25 13.68 4.49
N GLY A 138 1.34 14.61 4.73
CA GLY A 138 0.02 14.63 4.11
C GLY A 138 -0.26 15.94 3.40
N LYS A 139 -1.04 15.85 2.33
CA LYS A 139 -1.61 16.98 1.60
C LYS A 139 -3.09 16.73 1.35
N CYS A 140 -3.94 17.69 1.76
CA CYS A 140 -5.35 17.65 1.44
C CYS A 140 -5.54 18.04 -0.03
N LEU A 141 -6.19 17.18 -0.78
CA LEU A 141 -6.46 17.37 -2.22
C LEU A 141 -7.86 17.92 -2.49
N GLY A 142 -8.78 17.73 -1.54
CA GLY A 142 -10.15 18.20 -1.66
C GLY A 142 -10.96 17.91 -0.41
N ARG A 143 -12.02 18.69 -0.21
CA ARG A 143 -12.97 18.53 0.90
C ARG A 143 -14.39 18.54 0.35
N LYS A 144 -15.23 17.63 0.87
CA LYS A 144 -16.64 17.53 0.50
C LYS A 144 -17.43 16.86 1.62
N ASP A 145 -18.55 17.44 2.02
CA ASP A 145 -19.53 16.87 2.95
C ASP A 145 -18.92 16.31 4.26
N GLY A 146 -17.99 17.09 4.86
CA GLY A 146 -17.31 16.69 6.10
C GLY A 146 -16.20 15.64 5.91
N LEU A 147 -15.93 15.25 4.69
CA LEU A 147 -14.82 14.36 4.30
C LEU A 147 -13.67 15.15 3.69
N ALA A 148 -12.46 14.63 3.79
CA ALA A 148 -11.29 15.14 3.09
C ALA A 148 -10.53 14.02 2.38
N LEU A 149 -10.21 14.25 1.10
CA LEU A 149 -9.29 13.40 0.34
C LEU A 149 -7.87 13.89 0.57
N CYS A 150 -7.00 13.00 0.99
CA CYS A 150 -5.60 13.30 1.26
C CYS A 150 -4.65 12.38 0.49
N ALA A 151 -3.55 12.95 0.01
CA ALA A 151 -2.37 12.20 -0.42
C ALA A 151 -1.40 12.11 0.76
N ILE A 152 -0.90 10.91 1.03
CA ILE A 152 0.03 10.62 2.14
C ILE A 152 1.31 10.03 1.58
N ARG A 153 2.44 10.62 1.93
CA ARG A 153 3.78 10.08 1.66
C ARG A 153 4.40 9.56 2.95
N LEU A 154 4.77 8.30 2.95
CA LEU A 154 5.44 7.67 4.09
C LEU A 154 6.95 7.91 4.06
N GLU A 155 7.51 8.44 5.13
CA GLU A 155 8.94 8.41 5.42
C GLU A 155 9.32 7.09 6.12
N THR A 156 8.49 6.65 7.05
CA THR A 156 8.60 5.34 7.71
C THR A 156 7.46 4.42 7.29
N GLY A 157 7.55 3.12 7.59
CA GLY A 157 6.52 2.13 7.22
C GLY A 157 6.17 1.21 8.38
N ARG A 158 5.64 1.77 9.47
CA ARG A 158 5.22 1.00 10.65
C ARG A 158 3.87 0.34 10.40
N SER A 159 3.60 -0.72 11.16
CA SER A 159 2.31 -1.41 11.12
C SER A 159 1.17 -0.43 11.37
N HIS A 160 0.12 -0.45 10.55
CA HIS A 160 -1.06 0.41 10.65
C HIS A 160 -0.76 1.93 10.72
N GLN A 161 0.42 2.39 10.29
CA GLN A 161 0.94 3.72 10.57
C GLN A 161 -0.05 4.84 10.20
N ILE A 162 -0.50 4.90 8.95
CA ILE A 162 -1.42 5.95 8.47
C ILE A 162 -2.71 5.94 9.29
N ARG A 163 -3.27 4.76 9.52
CA ARG A 163 -4.53 4.55 10.24
C ARG A 163 -4.45 5.11 11.68
N VAL A 164 -3.38 4.76 12.38
CA VAL A 164 -3.17 5.16 13.79
C VAL A 164 -2.86 6.65 13.89
N GLN A 165 -1.93 7.17 13.09
CA GLN A 165 -1.54 8.57 13.17
C GLN A 165 -2.67 9.51 12.76
N MET A 166 -3.41 9.21 11.70
CA MET A 166 -4.56 10.01 11.29
C MET A 166 -5.68 9.98 12.32
N SER A 167 -5.96 8.81 12.91
CA SER A 167 -6.93 8.70 14.00
C SER A 167 -6.50 9.50 15.24
N HIS A 168 -5.24 9.43 15.62
CA HIS A 168 -4.68 10.18 16.76
C HIS A 168 -4.74 11.70 16.52
N ALA A 169 -4.56 12.14 15.29
CA ALA A 169 -4.68 13.55 14.88
C ALA A 169 -6.13 14.03 14.79
N GLY A 170 -7.14 13.23 15.15
CA GLY A 170 -8.55 13.60 15.11
C GLY A 170 -9.20 13.53 13.72
N ALA A 171 -8.53 12.92 12.74
CA ALA A 171 -9.01 12.73 11.38
C ALA A 171 -8.96 11.24 10.97
N PRO A 172 -9.72 10.34 11.62
CA PRO A 172 -9.70 8.92 11.31
C PRO A 172 -10.13 8.65 9.86
N LEU A 173 -9.62 7.57 9.29
CA LEU A 173 -9.95 7.16 7.93
C LEU A 173 -11.41 6.72 7.84
N TRP A 174 -12.07 7.15 6.76
CA TRP A 174 -13.43 6.70 6.45
C TRP A 174 -13.45 5.18 6.29
N GLY A 175 -14.41 4.53 6.94
CA GLY A 175 -14.54 3.07 6.90
C GLY A 175 -13.55 2.29 7.78
N ASP A 176 -12.67 2.94 8.52
CA ASP A 176 -11.78 2.24 9.44
C ASP A 176 -12.53 1.85 10.73
N ASN A 177 -12.89 0.58 10.84
CA ASN A 177 -13.59 0.04 12.01
C ASN A 177 -12.67 -0.28 13.20
N ARG A 178 -11.35 -0.20 13.02
CA ARG A 178 -10.37 -0.51 14.08
C ARG A 178 -9.88 0.75 14.79
N TYR A 179 -9.65 1.82 14.05
CA TYR A 179 -9.09 3.08 14.55
C TYR A 179 -10.03 4.28 14.36
N GLY A 180 -11.20 4.07 13.79
CA GLY A 180 -12.21 5.09 13.54
C GLY A 180 -13.62 4.61 13.83
N ALA A 181 -14.61 5.28 13.26
CA ALA A 181 -16.03 4.98 13.42
C ALA A 181 -16.60 4.16 12.25
N GLY A 182 -15.77 3.43 11.52
CA GLY A 182 -16.21 2.54 10.45
C GLY A 182 -17.09 1.41 10.95
N LYS A 183 -18.07 1.00 10.14
CA LYS A 183 -18.97 -0.11 10.45
C LYS A 183 -18.34 -1.45 10.03
N PRO A 184 -18.68 -2.56 10.67
CA PRO A 184 -18.29 -3.89 10.20
C PRO A 184 -18.71 -4.09 8.73
N GLY A 185 -17.79 -4.61 7.91
CA GLY A 185 -17.99 -4.78 6.47
C GLY A 185 -17.81 -3.53 5.61
N GLN A 186 -17.65 -2.36 6.19
CA GLN A 186 -17.33 -1.13 5.47
C GLN A 186 -15.86 -1.18 4.99
N GLN A 187 -15.66 -0.88 3.70
CA GLN A 187 -14.31 -0.83 3.13
C GLN A 187 -13.60 0.44 3.60
N ILE A 188 -12.41 0.30 4.16
CA ILE A 188 -11.55 1.43 4.53
C ILE A 188 -11.11 2.21 3.28
N ALA A 189 -11.15 3.53 3.36
CA ALA A 189 -10.66 4.41 2.30
C ALA A 189 -9.15 4.69 2.47
N LEU A 190 -8.34 3.69 2.15
CA LEU A 190 -6.88 3.75 2.09
C LEU A 190 -6.37 2.93 0.92
N TRP A 191 -5.56 3.55 0.05
CA TRP A 191 -5.08 2.94 -1.17
C TRP A 191 -3.64 3.32 -1.47
N GLY A 192 -2.78 2.33 -1.71
CA GLY A 192 -1.42 2.55 -2.19
C GLY A 192 -1.43 2.90 -3.68
N TYR A 193 -1.52 4.20 -4.01
CA TYR A 193 -1.76 4.63 -5.38
C TYR A 193 -0.49 4.86 -6.20
N LYS A 194 0.65 5.10 -5.54
CA LYS A 194 1.91 5.36 -6.23
C LYS A 194 3.05 4.64 -5.53
N LEU A 195 3.84 3.97 -6.34
CA LEU A 195 5.01 3.21 -5.92
C LEU A 195 6.21 3.59 -6.80
N SER A 196 7.33 3.99 -6.19
CA SER A 196 8.58 4.27 -6.91
C SER A 196 9.76 3.54 -6.28
N PHE A 197 10.59 2.94 -7.14
CA PHE A 197 11.78 2.18 -6.73
C PHE A 197 12.79 2.13 -7.89
N GLU A 198 14.06 1.91 -7.56
CA GLU A 198 15.07 1.62 -8.58
C GLU A 198 14.93 0.16 -9.02
N HIS A 199 14.85 -0.06 -10.34
CA HIS A 199 14.77 -1.42 -10.88
C HIS A 199 16.04 -2.23 -10.53
N PRO A 200 15.91 -3.43 -9.93
CA PRO A 200 17.05 -4.13 -9.31
C PRO A 200 18.16 -4.56 -10.29
N THR A 201 17.93 -4.53 -11.60
CA THR A 201 18.93 -4.91 -12.60
C THR A 201 19.18 -3.84 -13.65
N LYS A 202 18.17 -3.03 -13.99
CA LYS A 202 18.31 -1.96 -14.98
C LYS A 202 18.88 -0.67 -14.37
N HIS A 203 18.76 -0.52 -13.04
CA HIS A 203 19.17 0.69 -12.29
C HIS A 203 18.45 1.97 -12.72
N GLU A 204 17.24 1.82 -13.25
CA GLU A 204 16.35 2.92 -13.64
C GLU A 204 15.29 3.12 -12.55
N VAL A 205 14.91 4.37 -12.28
CA VAL A 205 13.82 4.67 -11.37
C VAL A 205 12.49 4.36 -12.05
N MET A 206 11.76 3.42 -11.51
CA MET A 206 10.40 3.10 -11.93
C MET A 206 9.40 3.83 -11.05
N THR A 207 8.38 4.43 -11.66
CA THR A 207 7.25 5.04 -10.95
C THR A 207 5.96 4.51 -11.56
N LEU A 208 5.14 3.88 -10.75
CA LEU A 208 3.90 3.22 -11.15
C LEU A 208 2.73 3.77 -10.35
N HIS A 209 1.57 3.85 -10.99
CA HIS A 209 0.36 4.41 -10.41
C HIS A 209 -0.82 3.46 -10.60
N ASP A 210 -1.73 3.46 -9.63
CA ASP A 210 -3.03 2.81 -9.72
C ASP A 210 -4.00 3.54 -8.80
N LEU A 211 -5.17 3.92 -9.31
CA LEU A 211 -6.15 4.68 -8.57
C LEU A 211 -7.27 3.79 -8.04
N PRO A 212 -7.79 4.08 -6.84
CA PRO A 212 -8.97 3.40 -6.33
C PRO A 212 -10.22 3.79 -7.12
N ALA A 213 -11.22 2.90 -7.13
CA ALA A 213 -12.49 3.13 -7.78
C ALA A 213 -13.67 2.81 -6.86
N GLY A 214 -14.82 3.39 -7.17
CA GLY A 214 -16.09 3.13 -6.46
C GLY A 214 -16.13 3.70 -5.04
N SER A 215 -17.24 3.37 -4.31
CA SER A 215 -17.45 3.79 -2.92
C SER A 215 -17.22 5.30 -2.72
N VAL A 216 -16.66 5.70 -1.57
CA VAL A 216 -16.37 7.10 -1.20
C VAL A 216 -15.40 7.81 -2.16
N TRP A 217 -14.59 7.08 -2.91
CA TRP A 217 -13.67 7.66 -3.90
C TRP A 217 -14.39 8.41 -5.02
N SER A 218 -15.58 7.92 -5.43
CA SER A 218 -16.40 8.56 -6.47
C SER A 218 -16.88 9.95 -6.09
N GLU A 219 -16.98 10.25 -4.78
CA GLU A 219 -17.39 11.57 -4.27
C GLU A 219 -16.38 12.66 -4.62
N PHE A 220 -15.12 12.29 -4.85
CA PHE A 220 -14.04 13.23 -5.15
C PHE A 220 -13.66 13.26 -6.63
N GLY A 221 -14.36 12.51 -7.50
CA GLY A 221 -14.09 12.55 -8.95
C GLY A 221 -12.66 12.18 -9.31
N ILE A 222 -12.05 11.25 -8.59
CA ILE A 222 -10.64 10.87 -8.78
C ILE A 222 -10.43 10.37 -10.21
N MET A 223 -9.79 11.20 -11.05
CA MET A 223 -9.42 10.86 -12.42
C MET A 223 -7.91 10.96 -12.61
N ASN A 224 -7.37 10.14 -13.51
CA ASN A 224 -5.92 10.04 -13.76
C ASN A 224 -5.23 11.37 -14.06
N ALA A 225 -5.93 12.35 -14.65
CA ALA A 225 -5.36 13.63 -15.06
C ALA A 225 -5.02 14.56 -13.89
N GLU A 226 -5.78 14.53 -12.77
CA GLU A 226 -5.62 15.46 -11.65
C GLU A 226 -4.40 15.16 -10.77
N PHE A 227 -3.87 13.94 -10.85
CA PHE A 227 -2.72 13.48 -10.05
C PHE A 227 -1.40 13.50 -10.83
N GLY A 228 -1.36 14.15 -12.01
CA GLY A 228 -0.16 14.13 -12.88
C GLY A 228 0.11 12.74 -13.46
N ILE A 229 -0.88 11.86 -13.44
CA ILE A 229 -0.84 10.54 -14.04
C ILE A 229 -1.19 10.69 -15.53
N ILE A 230 -0.29 11.29 -16.30
CA ILE A 230 -0.33 11.22 -17.74
C ILE A 230 0.04 9.80 -18.11
N GLY A 231 -0.88 9.09 -18.76
CA GLY A 231 -0.71 7.69 -19.10
C GLY A 231 0.60 7.42 -19.81
N GLN A 232 1.42 6.60 -19.21
CA GLN A 232 2.35 5.74 -19.90
C GLN A 232 1.99 4.30 -19.50
N SER A 233 1.11 3.69 -20.29
CA SER A 233 1.20 2.25 -20.47
C SER A 233 2.57 2.02 -21.13
N PRO A 234 3.48 1.26 -20.52
CA PRO A 234 4.63 0.81 -21.27
C PRO A 234 4.09 -0.14 -22.33
N GLU A 235 4.11 0.29 -23.58
CA GLU A 235 3.94 -0.62 -24.70
C GLU A 235 4.94 -1.75 -24.53
N ALA A 236 4.42 -2.95 -24.48
CA ALA A 236 5.22 -4.16 -24.53
C ALA A 236 5.95 -4.18 -25.87
N THR A 237 7.17 -3.70 -25.90
CA THR A 237 8.08 -3.91 -27.01
C THR A 237 8.48 -5.38 -26.96
N ASN A 238 7.77 -6.20 -27.74
CA ASN A 238 8.23 -7.52 -28.11
C ASN A 238 9.50 -7.37 -28.94
N ALA A 239 10.59 -7.90 -28.46
CA ALA A 239 11.74 -8.36 -29.20
C ALA A 239 12.37 -9.55 -28.46
#